data_ca668cf02a368c0331267a5ce7438d83
#
_entry.id   ca668cf02a368c0331267a5ce7438d83
#
_cell.length_a   1.000
_cell.length_b   1.000
_cell.length_c   1.000
_cell.angle_alpha   90.00
_cell.angle_beta   90.00
_cell.angle_gamma   90.00
#
_symmetry.space_group_name_H-M   'P 1'
#
loop_
_entity.id
_entity.type
_entity.pdbx_description
1 polymer ?
#
loop_
_entity_poly.entity_id
_entity_poly.type
_entity_poly.pdbx_seq_one_letter_code
_entity_poly.pdbx_strand_id
1 'polypeptide(L)'
;MLNSYENAVPQGDFLQFSTTPQRAGNDPCGVSNPSETDMEISTMREKFLTSVTKLVESKSYNSKVFSKEKYFQTIKEVKEAKEKGKKSSRDYRRAAKYDVISVAGTEKLIEAAHRERDRIRYYVHKEELFDILHDTHLNIGHGGRTRMLKELQGKYGNVTKEVIVLYLTLCKQCHQKNPVPKRGLAPKPMPCKDNDSRCQVEILDMQSNADGEFKFILYYQDHLTKFIILRPLKAKQAHEVVSVLLDIFTILGPRSVLESDSGMEFTNQVVNELNEVWPDLKIVLGKSHSGQGQGFLERVSRDVKTMLSAWMQSNHSHHWTEGLRFMQMVRNQAFDGSLQQSPYEAMFGCKAKFGLYSSHLPRETVAVLHTEEELEIAEEQLESSLWVRQEERAEVGADRSDVDEDVDPMPLKTSEPSTSQAASGLLSW
;
A
#
# COMPACT_ATOMS: atom_id res chain seq x y z
N MET A 1 26.14 20.51 -43.01
CA MET A 1 25.61 19.32 -43.68
C MET A 1 24.73 18.57 -42.66
N LEU A 2 23.45 18.91 -42.68
CA LEU A 2 22.42 18.26 -41.88
C LEU A 2 21.82 17.15 -42.76
N ASN A 3 21.96 15.90 -42.37
CA ASN A 3 21.26 14.79 -43.02
C ASN A 3 20.55 13.95 -41.98
N SER A 4 19.24 14.07 -42.07
CA SER A 4 18.16 13.12 -41.80
C SER A 4 18.53 11.77 -41.18
N TYR A 5 18.12 11.58 -39.93
CA TYR A 5 17.73 10.28 -39.37
C TYR A 5 16.23 10.29 -39.04
N GLU A 6 15.44 10.01 -40.08
CA GLU A 6 14.11 9.45 -39.87
C GLU A 6 14.30 7.96 -39.52
N ASN A 7 14.19 7.60 -38.28
CA ASN A 7 13.98 6.23 -37.87
C ASN A 7 12.65 6.11 -37.16
N ALA A 8 11.77 5.37 -37.79
CA ALA A 8 10.45 5.00 -37.38
C ALA A 8 10.42 4.47 -35.94
N VAL A 9 9.70 5.18 -35.09
CA VAL A 9 9.24 4.65 -33.79
C VAL A 9 8.20 3.59 -34.13
N PRO A 10 8.37 2.33 -33.71
CA PRO A 10 7.29 1.35 -33.82
C PRO A 10 6.11 1.86 -32.97
N GLN A 11 4.97 2.01 -33.59
CA GLN A 11 3.70 2.18 -32.88
C GLN A 11 3.44 0.87 -32.14
N GLY A 12 3.93 0.81 -30.90
CA GLY A 12 3.55 -0.23 -29.95
C GLY A 12 2.18 0.11 -29.43
N ASP A 13 1.26 -0.80 -29.61
CA ASP A 13 -0.08 -0.78 -29.02
C ASP A 13 0.03 -0.40 -27.54
N PHE A 14 -0.59 0.71 -27.18
CA PHE A 14 -0.80 1.08 -25.78
C PHE A 14 -1.71 0.04 -25.16
N LEU A 15 -1.11 -0.92 -24.47
CA LEU A 15 -1.83 -1.89 -23.66
C LEU A 15 -2.65 -1.14 -22.61
N GLN A 16 -3.95 -1.18 -22.77
CA GLN A 16 -4.91 -0.67 -21.81
C GLN A 16 -4.73 -1.37 -20.48
N PHE A 17 -4.45 -0.59 -19.44
CA PHE A 17 -4.41 -1.07 -18.08
C PHE A 17 -5.82 -1.43 -17.61
N SER A 18 -6.22 -2.67 -17.78
CA SER A 18 -7.45 -3.18 -17.19
C SER A 18 -7.12 -3.95 -15.92
N THR A 19 -7.18 -3.26 -14.79
CA THR A 19 -7.26 -3.90 -13.46
C THR A 19 -8.71 -4.10 -13.00
N THR A 20 -9.67 -3.72 -13.83
CA THR A 20 -11.09 -4.04 -13.69
C THR A 20 -11.55 -4.70 -14.98
N PRO A 21 -12.35 -5.78 -14.95
CA PRO A 21 -12.99 -6.27 -16.16
C PRO A 21 -13.82 -5.14 -16.73
N GLN A 22 -13.47 -4.70 -17.95
CA GLN A 22 -14.29 -3.77 -18.71
C GLN A 22 -15.69 -4.35 -18.80
N ARG A 23 -16.69 -3.68 -18.24
CA ARG A 23 -18.07 -3.89 -18.67
C ARG A 23 -18.10 -3.46 -20.12
N ALA A 24 -18.17 -4.44 -21.00
CA ALA A 24 -18.46 -4.25 -22.41
C ALA A 24 -19.68 -3.35 -22.55
N GLY A 25 -19.59 -2.39 -23.48
CA GLY A 25 -20.68 -1.52 -23.83
C GLY A 25 -21.95 -2.32 -24.15
N ASN A 26 -23.09 -1.73 -23.86
CA ASN A 26 -24.43 -2.26 -24.12
C ASN A 26 -24.59 -2.61 -25.60
N ASP A 27 -24.34 -3.86 -25.95
CA ASP A 27 -24.97 -4.51 -27.09
C ASP A 27 -26.16 -5.30 -26.55
N PRO A 28 -27.37 -5.04 -27.02
CA PRO A 28 -28.58 -5.76 -26.62
C PRO A 28 -28.66 -7.06 -27.38
N CYS A 29 -27.99 -8.09 -26.98
CA CYS A 29 -28.17 -9.51 -27.25
C CYS A 29 -26.84 -10.26 -27.26
N GLY A 30 -26.44 -10.72 -26.11
CA GLY A 30 -25.34 -11.65 -25.96
C GLY A 30 -25.09 -11.90 -24.48
N VAL A 31 -25.71 -12.92 -23.90
CA VAL A 31 -25.34 -13.46 -22.59
C VAL A 31 -23.94 -14.06 -22.74
N SER A 32 -22.89 -13.25 -22.52
CA SER A 32 -21.52 -13.76 -22.38
C SER A 32 -21.46 -14.61 -21.13
N ASN A 33 -21.13 -15.87 -21.24
CA ASN A 33 -20.85 -16.75 -20.10
C ASN A 33 -19.74 -16.10 -19.26
N PRO A 34 -19.92 -16.00 -17.93
CA PRO A 34 -18.90 -15.44 -17.05
C PRO A 34 -17.61 -16.24 -17.21
N SER A 35 -16.47 -15.54 -17.24
CA SER A 35 -15.16 -16.19 -17.29
C SER A 35 -14.98 -17.09 -16.07
N GLU A 36 -14.14 -18.13 -16.17
CA GLU A 36 -13.84 -19.03 -15.03
C GLU A 36 -13.36 -18.23 -13.79
N THR A 37 -12.65 -17.14 -14.02
CA THR A 37 -12.20 -16.18 -12.99
C THR A 37 -13.36 -15.45 -12.32
N ASP A 38 -14.35 -15.01 -13.06
CA ASP A 38 -15.50 -14.30 -12.48
C ASP A 38 -16.33 -15.24 -11.62
N MET A 39 -16.46 -16.51 -12.00
CA MET A 39 -17.11 -17.54 -11.19
C MET A 39 -16.32 -17.85 -9.90
N GLU A 40 -14.99 -17.89 -9.96
CA GLU A 40 -14.16 -18.08 -8.77
C GLU A 40 -14.26 -16.92 -7.79
N ILE A 41 -14.21 -15.68 -8.28
CA ILE A 41 -14.37 -14.47 -7.47
C ILE A 41 -15.76 -14.43 -6.85
N SER A 42 -16.81 -14.75 -7.59
CA SER A 42 -18.19 -14.81 -7.09
C SER A 42 -18.33 -15.84 -5.97
N THR A 43 -17.79 -17.04 -6.16
CA THR A 43 -17.79 -18.10 -5.14
C THR A 43 -17.00 -17.68 -3.89
N MET A 44 -15.87 -17.01 -4.05
CA MET A 44 -15.07 -16.50 -2.95
C MET A 44 -15.83 -15.42 -2.17
N ARG A 45 -16.55 -14.54 -2.87
CA ARG A 45 -17.41 -13.50 -2.30
C ARG A 45 -18.51 -14.09 -1.44
N GLU A 46 -19.23 -15.09 -1.93
CA GLU A 46 -20.31 -15.76 -1.19
C GLU A 46 -19.80 -16.43 0.10
N LYS A 47 -18.69 -17.17 0.00
CA LYS A 47 -18.03 -17.78 1.17
C LYS A 47 -17.58 -16.74 2.18
N PHE A 48 -17.03 -15.62 1.71
CA PHE A 48 -16.62 -14.52 2.56
C PHE A 48 -17.79 -13.90 3.31
N LEU A 49 -18.86 -13.52 2.59
CA LEU A 49 -20.05 -12.91 3.18
C LEU A 49 -20.71 -13.83 4.20
N THR A 50 -20.79 -15.12 3.91
CA THR A 50 -21.29 -16.14 4.86
C THR A 50 -20.43 -16.20 6.14
N SER A 51 -19.10 -16.18 5.98
CA SER A 51 -18.18 -16.22 7.11
C SER A 51 -18.23 -14.94 7.95
N VAL A 52 -18.34 -13.77 7.30
CA VAL A 52 -18.51 -12.49 8.00
C VAL A 52 -19.84 -12.45 8.76
N THR A 53 -20.93 -12.96 8.17
CA THR A 53 -22.24 -13.01 8.85
C THR A 53 -22.15 -13.85 10.12
N LYS A 54 -21.56 -15.05 10.07
CA LYS A 54 -21.31 -15.89 11.24
C LYS A 54 -20.44 -15.20 12.30
N LEU A 55 -19.43 -14.46 11.87
CA LEU A 55 -18.56 -13.67 12.76
C LEU A 55 -19.33 -12.56 13.48
N VAL A 56 -20.23 -11.88 12.76
CA VAL A 56 -21.09 -10.82 13.33
C VAL A 56 -22.08 -11.41 14.35
N GLU A 57 -22.72 -12.50 14.02
CA GLU A 57 -23.66 -13.22 14.90
C GLU A 57 -22.98 -13.70 16.18
N SER A 58 -21.76 -14.24 16.08
CA SER A 58 -21.00 -14.71 17.24
C SER A 58 -20.58 -13.59 18.21
N LYS A 59 -20.43 -12.35 17.72
CA LYS A 59 -19.99 -11.18 18.52
C LYS A 59 -21.14 -10.36 19.10
N SER A 60 -22.39 -10.73 18.83
CA SER A 60 -23.59 -10.07 19.35
C SER A 60 -23.55 -8.54 19.25
N TYR A 61 -23.52 -7.81 20.37
CA TYR A 61 -23.72 -6.35 20.42
C TYR A 61 -22.50 -5.50 20.03
N ASN A 62 -21.30 -6.05 20.07
CA ASN A 62 -20.04 -5.30 19.91
C ASN A 62 -19.40 -5.41 18.52
N SER A 63 -20.10 -5.88 17.51
CA SER A 63 -19.55 -5.95 16.15
C SER A 63 -19.33 -4.57 15.56
N LYS A 64 -18.11 -4.31 15.07
CA LYS A 64 -17.80 -3.11 14.30
C LYS A 64 -18.29 -3.17 12.84
N VAL A 65 -18.73 -4.35 12.39
CA VAL A 65 -19.24 -4.56 11.04
C VAL A 65 -20.71 -4.17 11.00
N PHE A 66 -21.06 -3.30 10.07
CA PHE A 66 -22.44 -2.89 9.84
C PHE A 66 -23.13 -3.84 8.86
N SER A 67 -24.40 -4.20 9.11
CA SER A 67 -25.31 -4.63 8.04
C SER A 67 -25.71 -3.40 7.21
N LYS A 68 -26.17 -3.62 5.98
CA LYS A 68 -26.62 -2.54 5.10
C LYS A 68 -27.73 -1.69 5.74
N GLU A 69 -28.72 -2.35 6.35
CA GLU A 69 -29.85 -1.71 7.03
C GLU A 69 -29.36 -0.86 8.20
N LYS A 70 -28.50 -1.42 9.06
CA LYS A 70 -27.95 -0.70 10.21
C LYS A 70 -27.08 0.47 9.80
N TYR A 71 -26.37 0.36 8.68
CA TYR A 71 -25.55 1.44 8.13
C TYR A 71 -26.40 2.65 7.75
N PHE A 72 -27.44 2.46 6.91
CA PHE A 72 -28.34 3.54 6.50
C PHE A 72 -29.18 4.07 7.65
N GLN A 73 -29.61 3.21 8.56
CA GLN A 73 -30.29 3.65 9.78
C GLN A 73 -29.38 4.52 10.63
N THR A 74 -28.07 4.21 10.71
CA THR A 74 -27.12 5.04 11.46
C THR A 74 -26.92 6.40 10.80
N ILE A 75 -26.84 6.47 9.46
CA ILE A 75 -26.80 7.75 8.71
C ILE A 75 -27.99 8.63 9.08
N LYS A 76 -29.21 8.08 8.99
CA LYS A 76 -30.44 8.79 9.34
C LYS A 76 -30.42 9.30 10.79
N GLU A 77 -30.06 8.42 11.73
CA GLU A 77 -30.01 8.76 13.16
C GLU A 77 -28.92 9.81 13.49
N VAL A 78 -27.80 9.83 12.76
CA VAL A 78 -26.76 10.88 12.91
C VAL A 78 -27.26 12.22 12.41
N LYS A 79 -27.96 12.27 11.27
CA LYS A 79 -28.58 13.48 10.75
C LYS A 79 -29.63 14.05 11.70
N GLU A 80 -30.56 13.19 12.13
CA GLU A 80 -31.58 13.59 13.10
C GLU A 80 -30.98 14.08 14.42
N ALA A 81 -29.88 13.45 14.89
CA ALA A 81 -29.20 13.90 16.10
C ALA A 81 -28.52 15.26 15.95
N LYS A 82 -28.10 15.62 14.75
CA LYS A 82 -27.53 16.95 14.46
C LYS A 82 -28.61 18.04 14.39
N GLU A 83 -29.75 17.76 13.78
CA GLU A 83 -30.85 18.72 13.58
C GLU A 83 -31.63 18.99 14.88
N LYS A 84 -31.59 18.09 15.86
CA LYS A 84 -32.33 18.28 17.12
C LYS A 84 -31.76 19.38 17.98
N GLY A 85 -32.59 20.35 18.36
CA GLY A 85 -32.23 21.42 19.30
C GLY A 85 -31.92 20.94 20.71
N LYS A 86 -32.67 19.92 21.22
CA LYS A 86 -32.37 19.24 22.51
C LYS A 86 -31.89 17.82 22.23
N LYS A 87 -30.61 17.55 22.53
CA LYS A 87 -29.95 16.24 22.29
C LYS A 87 -30.01 15.37 23.53
N SER A 88 -30.35 14.08 23.33
CA SER A 88 -30.22 13.07 24.38
C SER A 88 -28.77 12.64 24.55
N SER A 89 -28.43 12.00 25.69
CA SER A 89 -27.09 11.41 25.90
C SER A 89 -26.71 10.39 24.82
N ARG A 90 -27.68 9.76 24.16
CA ARG A 90 -27.46 8.85 23.03
C ARG A 90 -27.11 9.62 21.77
N ASP A 91 -27.75 10.75 21.50
CA ASP A 91 -27.50 11.62 20.36
C ASP A 91 -26.08 12.22 20.45
N TYR A 92 -25.69 12.70 21.64
CA TYR A 92 -24.32 13.19 21.87
C TYR A 92 -23.27 12.14 21.61
N ARG A 93 -23.42 10.92 22.15
CA ARG A 93 -22.47 9.81 21.90
C ARG A 93 -22.39 9.42 20.43
N ARG A 94 -23.51 9.51 19.72
CA ARG A 94 -23.58 9.20 18.29
C ARG A 94 -22.88 10.25 17.45
N ALA A 95 -23.18 11.52 17.69
CA ALA A 95 -22.53 12.66 17.02
C ALA A 95 -21.03 12.78 17.31
N ALA A 96 -20.58 12.35 18.49
CA ALA A 96 -19.15 12.28 18.84
C ALA A 96 -18.39 11.17 18.10
N LYS A 97 -19.09 10.13 17.63
CA LYS A 97 -18.46 8.97 16.98
C LYS A 97 -18.60 8.98 15.48
N TYR A 98 -19.71 9.44 14.96
CA TYR A 98 -20.06 9.32 13.55
C TYR A 98 -20.42 10.68 12.98
N ASP A 99 -20.15 10.81 11.68
CA ASP A 99 -20.59 11.94 10.89
C ASP A 99 -21.03 11.49 9.51
N VAL A 100 -21.69 12.36 8.73
CA VAL A 100 -22.20 12.05 7.40
C VAL A 100 -21.70 13.11 6.44
N ILE A 101 -21.15 12.67 5.32
CA ILE A 101 -20.80 13.53 4.19
C ILE A 101 -21.61 13.15 2.96
N SER A 102 -21.89 14.13 2.10
CA SER A 102 -22.50 13.93 0.80
C SER A 102 -21.50 14.32 -0.28
N VAL A 103 -21.18 13.39 -1.17
CA VAL A 103 -20.30 13.63 -2.32
C VAL A 103 -20.93 13.00 -3.55
N ALA A 104 -21.08 13.78 -4.61
CA ALA A 104 -21.75 13.37 -5.84
C ALA A 104 -23.13 12.73 -5.60
N GLY A 105 -23.93 13.31 -4.68
CA GLY A 105 -25.26 12.83 -4.32
C GLY A 105 -25.30 11.54 -3.49
N THR A 106 -24.14 10.98 -3.13
CA THR A 106 -24.04 9.76 -2.30
C THR A 106 -23.68 10.13 -0.87
N GLU A 107 -24.50 9.69 0.10
CA GLU A 107 -24.24 9.90 1.53
C GLU A 107 -23.39 8.78 2.09
N LYS A 108 -22.31 9.16 2.77
CA LYS A 108 -21.37 8.22 3.41
C LYS A 108 -21.20 8.51 4.89
N LEU A 109 -21.24 7.44 5.68
CA LEU A 109 -20.93 7.48 7.10
C LEU A 109 -19.42 7.53 7.29
N ILE A 110 -18.97 8.50 8.08
CA ILE A 110 -17.56 8.68 8.38
C ILE A 110 -17.32 8.75 9.89
N GLU A 111 -16.08 8.61 10.28
CA GLU A 111 -15.66 8.86 11.66
C GLU A 111 -15.69 10.34 11.95
N ALA A 112 -16.26 10.71 13.11
CA ALA A 112 -16.25 12.09 13.55
C ALA A 112 -14.80 12.53 13.79
N ALA A 113 -14.32 13.56 13.06
CA ALA A 113 -12.96 14.07 13.23
C ALA A 113 -12.83 14.74 14.61
N HIS A 114 -11.75 14.50 15.33
CA HIS A 114 -11.49 15.14 16.62
C HIS A 114 -10.53 16.32 16.51
N ARG A 115 -9.79 16.43 15.41
CA ARG A 115 -8.80 17.50 15.14
C ARG A 115 -8.93 17.97 13.69
N GLU A 116 -8.54 19.22 13.42
CA GLU A 116 -8.56 19.82 12.07
C GLU A 116 -7.77 19.04 11.00
N ARG A 117 -6.77 18.24 11.40
CA ARG A 117 -5.91 17.46 10.50
C ARG A 117 -6.26 15.97 10.45
N ASP A 118 -7.38 15.56 11.04
CA ASP A 118 -7.78 14.18 11.03
C ASP A 118 -8.17 13.75 9.61
N ARG A 119 -7.56 12.67 9.13
CA ARG A 119 -7.90 12.09 7.82
C ARG A 119 -9.30 11.52 7.86
N ILE A 120 -10.04 11.72 6.77
CA ILE A 120 -11.38 11.14 6.61
C ILE A 120 -11.26 9.62 6.65
N ARG A 121 -12.01 8.98 7.55
CA ARG A 121 -12.14 7.52 7.60
C ARG A 121 -13.59 7.11 7.42
N TYR A 122 -13.86 6.36 6.35
CA TYR A 122 -15.18 5.89 6.01
C TYR A 122 -15.57 4.68 6.85
N TYR A 123 -16.84 4.59 7.19
CA TYR A 123 -17.45 3.34 7.62
C TYR A 123 -18.08 2.64 6.41
N VAL A 124 -18.01 1.33 6.38
CA VAL A 124 -18.54 0.50 5.29
C VAL A 124 -19.43 -0.60 5.85
N HIS A 125 -20.40 -1.04 5.05
CA HIS A 125 -21.23 -2.17 5.40
C HIS A 125 -20.67 -3.50 4.87
N LYS A 126 -21.20 -4.63 5.33
CA LYS A 126 -20.62 -5.96 5.06
C LYS A 126 -20.53 -6.31 3.58
N GLU A 127 -21.46 -5.80 2.76
CA GLU A 127 -21.51 -6.06 1.32
C GLU A 127 -20.36 -5.38 0.56
N GLU A 128 -19.89 -4.21 1.02
CA GLU A 128 -18.75 -3.49 0.42
C GLU A 128 -17.40 -4.10 0.82
N LEU A 129 -17.35 -4.84 1.97
CA LEU A 129 -16.09 -5.32 2.55
C LEU A 129 -15.30 -6.23 1.61
N PHE A 130 -15.98 -7.10 0.86
CA PHE A 130 -15.29 -8.03 -0.03
C PHE A 130 -14.51 -7.28 -1.11
N ASP A 131 -15.14 -6.34 -1.79
CA ASP A 131 -14.53 -5.58 -2.89
C ASP A 131 -13.35 -4.74 -2.39
N ILE A 132 -13.54 -4.05 -1.26
CA ILE A 132 -12.49 -3.25 -0.63
C ILE A 132 -11.27 -4.10 -0.26
N LEU A 133 -11.50 -5.28 0.33
CA LEU A 133 -10.43 -6.19 0.70
C LEU A 133 -9.76 -6.82 -0.51
N HIS A 134 -10.56 -7.19 -1.52
CA HIS A 134 -10.07 -7.81 -2.75
C HIS A 134 -9.15 -6.87 -3.50
N ASP A 135 -9.60 -5.66 -3.81
CA ASP A 135 -8.81 -4.66 -4.51
C ASP A 135 -7.55 -4.28 -3.73
N THR A 136 -7.69 -4.04 -2.42
CA THR A 136 -6.52 -3.74 -1.59
C THR A 136 -5.52 -4.88 -1.62
N HIS A 137 -5.98 -6.13 -1.55
CA HIS A 137 -5.12 -7.31 -1.55
C HIS A 137 -4.36 -7.48 -2.86
N LEU A 138 -5.03 -7.26 -4.00
CA LEU A 138 -4.42 -7.27 -5.32
C LEU A 138 -3.40 -6.13 -5.48
N ASN A 139 -3.79 -4.90 -5.12
CA ASN A 139 -2.94 -3.72 -5.23
C ASN A 139 -1.64 -3.82 -4.42
N ILE A 140 -1.66 -4.52 -3.28
CA ILE A 140 -0.45 -4.78 -2.49
C ILE A 140 0.25 -6.11 -2.83
N GLY A 141 -0.08 -6.72 -3.98
CA GLY A 141 0.53 -7.94 -4.51
C GLY A 141 0.37 -9.14 -3.58
N HIS A 142 -0.86 -9.46 -3.20
CA HIS A 142 -1.19 -10.52 -2.26
C HIS A 142 -0.48 -10.39 -0.91
N GLY A 143 -0.39 -9.14 -0.42
CA GLY A 143 0.21 -8.83 0.88
C GLY A 143 -0.55 -9.48 2.04
N GLY A 144 0.18 -9.85 3.09
CA GLY A 144 -0.38 -10.49 4.28
C GLY A 144 -1.13 -9.50 5.19
N ARG A 145 -1.70 -10.04 6.27
CA ARG A 145 -2.56 -9.33 7.24
C ARG A 145 -2.04 -7.96 7.67
N THR A 146 -0.77 -7.84 8.00
CA THR A 146 -0.20 -6.59 8.53
C THR A 146 -0.16 -5.49 7.48
N ARG A 147 0.16 -5.84 6.22
CA ARG A 147 0.15 -4.89 5.09
C ARG A 147 -1.26 -4.43 4.78
N MET A 148 -2.21 -5.36 4.63
CA MET A 148 -3.61 -5.03 4.40
C MET A 148 -4.17 -4.11 5.48
N LEU A 149 -3.89 -4.43 6.75
CA LEU A 149 -4.38 -3.62 7.86
C LEU A 149 -3.83 -2.19 7.81
N LYS A 150 -2.54 -2.02 7.54
CA LYS A 150 -1.89 -0.70 7.46
C LYS A 150 -2.48 0.15 6.34
N GLU A 151 -2.74 -0.47 5.19
CA GLU A 151 -3.33 0.22 4.03
C GLU A 151 -4.78 0.64 4.29
N LEU A 152 -5.58 -0.27 4.82
CA LEU A 152 -7.01 -0.06 5.04
C LEU A 152 -7.31 0.91 6.19
N GLN A 153 -6.52 0.91 7.26
CA GLN A 153 -6.75 1.79 8.42
C GLN A 153 -6.62 3.28 8.11
N GLY A 154 -5.90 3.64 7.03
CA GLY A 154 -5.79 5.02 6.58
C GLY A 154 -7.10 5.58 6.01
N LYS A 155 -7.97 4.74 5.45
CA LYS A 155 -9.20 5.14 4.74
C LYS A 155 -10.48 4.62 5.40
N TYR A 156 -10.43 3.49 6.15
CA TYR A 156 -11.63 2.84 6.70
C TYR A 156 -11.54 2.66 8.22
N GLY A 157 -12.59 3.09 8.95
CA GLY A 157 -12.64 3.07 10.42
C GLY A 157 -13.09 1.73 11.03
N ASN A 158 -13.80 0.89 10.27
CA ASN A 158 -14.43 -0.32 10.80
C ASN A 158 -13.94 -1.64 10.19
N VAL A 159 -12.88 -1.62 9.38
CA VAL A 159 -12.25 -2.85 8.89
C VAL A 159 -11.37 -3.46 9.98
N THR A 160 -11.73 -4.65 10.45
CA THR A 160 -11.07 -5.32 11.57
C THR A 160 -10.03 -6.35 11.12
N LYS A 161 -9.12 -6.70 12.03
CA LYS A 161 -8.11 -7.75 11.78
C LYS A 161 -8.74 -9.10 11.46
N GLU A 162 -9.85 -9.44 12.11
CA GLU A 162 -10.54 -10.70 11.90
C GLU A 162 -11.14 -10.81 10.50
N VAL A 163 -11.75 -9.73 10.01
CA VAL A 163 -12.33 -9.68 8.67
C VAL A 163 -11.23 -9.82 7.60
N ILE A 164 -10.08 -9.19 7.81
CA ILE A 164 -8.90 -9.37 6.93
C ILE A 164 -8.41 -10.82 6.94
N VAL A 165 -8.32 -11.45 8.11
CA VAL A 165 -7.89 -12.86 8.23
C VAL A 165 -8.87 -13.77 7.50
N LEU A 166 -10.19 -13.58 7.68
CA LEU A 166 -11.21 -14.34 6.95
C LEU A 166 -11.03 -14.24 5.43
N TYR A 167 -10.81 -13.05 4.92
CA TYR A 167 -10.55 -12.86 3.50
C TYR A 167 -9.29 -13.61 3.04
N LEU A 168 -8.17 -13.47 3.78
CA LEU A 168 -6.91 -14.12 3.45
C LEU A 168 -6.99 -15.66 3.45
N THR A 169 -7.84 -16.25 4.30
CA THR A 169 -8.05 -17.71 4.31
C THR A 169 -8.81 -18.21 3.07
N LEU A 170 -9.43 -17.33 2.30
CA LEU A 170 -10.14 -17.69 1.07
C LEU A 170 -9.31 -17.45 -0.19
N CYS A 171 -8.22 -16.68 -0.11
CA CYS A 171 -7.35 -16.41 -1.24
C CYS A 171 -6.50 -17.63 -1.60
N LYS A 172 -6.76 -18.27 -2.74
CA LYS A 172 -6.04 -19.46 -3.21
C LYS A 172 -4.52 -19.23 -3.34
N GLN A 173 -4.12 -18.09 -3.93
CA GLN A 173 -2.71 -17.76 -4.13
C GLN A 173 -1.96 -17.57 -2.80
N CYS A 174 -2.63 -17.04 -1.77
CA CYS A 174 -2.02 -16.90 -0.44
C CYS A 174 -1.86 -18.25 0.27
N HIS A 175 -2.75 -19.22 0.02
CA HIS A 175 -2.63 -20.58 0.55
C HIS A 175 -1.48 -21.37 -0.05
N GLN A 176 -1.16 -21.14 -1.32
CA GLN A 176 -0.06 -21.80 -2.03
C GLN A 176 1.32 -21.24 -1.66
N LYS A 177 1.39 -20.08 -1.00
CA LYS A 177 2.66 -19.55 -0.48
C LYS A 177 3.15 -20.45 0.64
N ASN A 178 4.27 -21.16 0.40
CA ASN A 178 4.96 -21.95 1.42
C ASN A 178 5.17 -21.13 2.70
N PRO A 179 5.07 -21.75 3.89
CA PRO A 179 5.29 -21.06 5.15
C PRO A 179 6.68 -20.41 5.14
N VAL A 180 6.69 -19.10 5.38
CA VAL A 180 7.95 -18.33 5.48
C VAL A 180 8.80 -18.96 6.58
N PRO A 181 10.07 -19.33 6.33
CA PRO A 181 10.96 -19.83 7.35
C PRO A 181 11.02 -18.84 8.50
N LYS A 182 11.05 -19.35 9.74
CA LYS A 182 11.19 -18.53 10.95
C LYS A 182 12.38 -17.59 10.76
N ARG A 183 12.15 -16.30 11.04
CA ARG A 183 13.13 -15.21 10.92
C ARG A 183 14.43 -15.60 11.59
N GLY A 184 15.48 -15.81 10.82
CA GLY A 184 16.84 -15.64 11.31
C GLY A 184 17.03 -14.19 11.76
N LEU A 185 17.96 -13.97 12.69
CA LEU A 185 18.35 -12.63 13.15
C LEU A 185 18.53 -11.72 11.94
N ALA A 186 17.76 -10.63 11.90
CA ALA A 186 17.93 -9.63 10.86
C ALA A 186 19.36 -9.10 10.93
N PRO A 187 20.12 -9.08 9.82
CA PRO A 187 21.44 -8.45 9.83
C PRO A 187 21.26 -6.99 10.27
N LYS A 188 22.13 -6.54 11.19
CA LYS A 188 22.15 -5.13 11.57
C LYS A 188 22.31 -4.27 10.32
N PRO A 189 21.45 -3.25 10.11
CA PRO A 189 21.65 -2.30 9.03
C PRO A 189 23.04 -1.68 9.22
N MET A 190 23.86 -1.72 8.15
CA MET A 190 25.11 -0.98 8.19
C MET A 190 24.76 0.50 8.16
N PRO A 191 25.27 1.33 9.10
CA PRO A 191 25.01 2.77 9.05
C PRO A 191 25.64 3.33 7.77
N CYS A 192 24.80 3.74 6.81
CA CYS A 192 25.26 4.53 5.68
C CYS A 192 25.67 5.90 6.19
N LYS A 193 26.92 6.29 5.96
CA LYS A 193 27.35 7.68 6.07
C LYS A 193 26.74 8.42 4.87
N ASP A 194 26.32 9.66 5.07
CA ASP A 194 25.60 10.46 4.07
C ASP A 194 26.30 10.61 2.70
N ASN A 195 27.58 10.28 2.62
CA ASN A 195 28.37 10.32 1.40
C ASN A 195 28.54 8.96 0.68
N ASP A 196 27.99 7.86 1.20
CA ASP A 196 28.13 6.53 0.62
C ASP A 196 26.93 6.20 -0.30
N SER A 197 26.90 6.82 -1.46
CA SER A 197 25.93 6.49 -2.50
C SER A 197 26.27 5.12 -3.11
N ARG A 198 25.60 4.05 -2.63
CA ARG A 198 25.84 2.66 -3.04
C ARG A 198 24.62 2.05 -3.72
N CYS A 199 24.87 1.23 -4.71
CA CYS A 199 23.85 0.35 -5.29
C CYS A 199 24.38 -1.08 -5.40
N GLN A 200 23.44 -2.01 -5.36
CA GLN A 200 23.68 -3.42 -5.62
C GLN A 200 23.01 -3.83 -6.93
N VAL A 201 23.73 -4.56 -7.76
CA VAL A 201 23.23 -5.06 -9.05
C VAL A 201 23.46 -6.57 -9.11
N GLU A 202 22.39 -7.32 -9.37
CA GLU A 202 22.40 -8.75 -9.47
C GLU A 202 21.69 -9.22 -10.73
N ILE A 203 22.10 -10.37 -11.27
CA ILE A 203 21.46 -11.00 -12.42
C ILE A 203 20.82 -12.32 -11.97
N LEU A 204 19.48 -12.31 -11.95
CA LEU A 204 18.69 -13.48 -11.59
C LEU A 204 18.49 -14.37 -12.83
N ASP A 205 18.75 -15.66 -12.67
CA ASP A 205 18.58 -16.64 -13.73
C ASP A 205 17.12 -17.10 -13.85
N MET A 206 16.57 -16.94 -15.06
CA MET A 206 15.23 -17.36 -15.46
C MET A 206 15.26 -18.32 -16.66
N GLN A 207 16.41 -18.92 -17.01
CA GLN A 207 16.56 -19.80 -18.19
C GLN A 207 15.62 -21.00 -18.15
N SER A 208 15.34 -21.53 -16.96
CA SER A 208 14.37 -22.64 -16.79
C SER A 208 12.92 -22.24 -17.10
N ASN A 209 12.62 -20.94 -17.15
CA ASN A 209 11.31 -20.37 -17.43
C ASN A 209 11.48 -19.11 -18.30
N ALA A 210 12.14 -19.28 -19.46
CA ALA A 210 12.41 -18.19 -20.38
C ALA A 210 11.09 -17.60 -20.95
N ASP A 211 11.05 -16.30 -21.15
CA ASP A 211 9.94 -15.59 -21.75
C ASP A 211 10.39 -14.97 -23.08
N GLY A 212 10.12 -15.70 -24.17
CA GLY A 212 10.64 -15.35 -25.49
C GLY A 212 12.18 -15.31 -25.47
N GLU A 213 12.75 -14.16 -25.82
CA GLU A 213 14.21 -13.97 -25.82
C GLU A 213 14.78 -13.69 -24.41
N PHE A 214 13.95 -13.33 -23.45
CA PHE A 214 14.36 -12.94 -22.11
C PHE A 214 14.62 -14.16 -21.22
N LYS A 215 15.82 -14.23 -20.68
CA LYS A 215 16.32 -15.36 -19.89
C LYS A 215 16.81 -14.97 -18.52
N PHE A 216 16.99 -13.67 -18.28
CA PHE A 216 17.54 -13.14 -17.03
C PHE A 216 16.75 -11.90 -16.57
N ILE A 217 16.88 -11.58 -15.28
CA ILE A 217 16.35 -10.34 -14.69
C ILE A 217 17.51 -9.60 -14.06
N LEU A 218 17.75 -8.37 -14.49
CA LEU A 218 18.58 -7.44 -13.75
C LEU A 218 17.80 -6.94 -12.53
N TYR A 219 18.38 -7.15 -11.37
CA TYR A 219 17.92 -6.63 -10.09
C TYR A 219 18.87 -5.52 -9.65
N TYR A 220 18.39 -4.30 -9.64
CA TYR A 220 19.09 -3.14 -9.08
C TYR A 220 18.46 -2.78 -7.74
N GLN A 221 19.27 -2.47 -6.72
CA GLN A 221 18.80 -1.95 -5.45
C GLN A 221 19.66 -0.80 -4.98
N ASP A 222 19.02 0.34 -4.68
CA ASP A 222 19.65 1.41 -3.92
C ASP A 222 19.86 0.98 -2.45
N HIS A 223 21.06 1.16 -1.95
CA HIS A 223 21.42 0.63 -0.62
C HIS A 223 20.71 1.37 0.51
N LEU A 224 20.59 2.70 0.39
CA LEU A 224 20.01 3.56 1.41
C LEU A 224 18.48 3.41 1.50
N THR A 225 17.82 3.59 0.38
CA THR A 225 16.35 3.60 0.30
C THR A 225 15.73 2.21 0.13
N LYS A 226 16.55 1.20 -0.20
CA LYS A 226 16.09 -0.15 -0.59
C LYS A 226 15.18 -0.16 -1.82
N PHE A 227 15.15 0.95 -2.56
CA PHE A 227 14.39 1.06 -3.80
C PHE A 227 14.95 0.11 -4.84
N ILE A 228 14.09 -0.68 -5.46
CA ILE A 228 14.50 -1.66 -6.46
C ILE A 228 14.03 -1.27 -7.86
N ILE A 229 14.82 -1.67 -8.86
CA ILE A 229 14.43 -1.64 -10.26
C ILE A 229 14.68 -3.04 -10.85
N LEU A 230 13.69 -3.55 -11.58
CA LEU A 230 13.74 -4.85 -12.24
C LEU A 230 13.64 -4.64 -13.75
N ARG A 231 14.58 -5.23 -14.50
CA ARG A 231 14.57 -5.17 -15.97
C ARG A 231 14.83 -6.56 -16.54
N PRO A 232 14.09 -6.97 -17.58
CA PRO A 232 14.37 -8.21 -18.27
C PRO A 232 15.65 -8.06 -19.12
N LEU A 233 16.48 -9.11 -19.15
CA LEU A 233 17.65 -9.20 -19.99
C LEU A 233 17.57 -10.44 -20.86
N LYS A 234 18.08 -10.33 -22.11
CA LYS A 234 18.16 -11.45 -23.05
C LYS A 234 19.37 -12.33 -22.76
N ALA A 235 20.49 -11.71 -22.45
CA ALA A 235 21.75 -12.36 -22.17
C ALA A 235 22.45 -11.78 -20.93
N LYS A 236 23.37 -12.54 -20.35
CA LYS A 236 24.24 -12.07 -19.28
C LYS A 236 25.49 -11.43 -19.90
N GLN A 237 25.34 -10.29 -20.59
CA GLN A 237 26.42 -9.58 -21.27
C GLN A 237 26.57 -8.15 -20.70
N ALA A 238 27.81 -7.68 -20.63
CA ALA A 238 28.11 -6.38 -19.99
C ALA A 238 27.39 -5.23 -20.69
N HIS A 239 27.40 -5.16 -22.02
CA HIS A 239 26.76 -4.08 -22.77
C HIS A 239 25.25 -3.97 -22.52
N GLU A 240 24.54 -5.10 -22.34
CA GLU A 240 23.11 -5.10 -22.04
C GLU A 240 22.85 -4.56 -20.63
N VAL A 241 23.70 -4.95 -19.67
CA VAL A 241 23.65 -4.44 -18.29
C VAL A 241 23.96 -2.95 -18.24
N VAL A 242 24.97 -2.51 -19.01
CA VAL A 242 25.36 -1.10 -19.12
C VAL A 242 24.22 -0.25 -19.66
N SER A 243 23.54 -0.68 -20.72
CA SER A 243 22.38 0.02 -21.27
C SER A 243 21.29 0.23 -20.21
N VAL A 244 20.98 -0.81 -19.45
CA VAL A 244 19.99 -0.71 -18.38
C VAL A 244 20.45 0.17 -17.22
N LEU A 245 21.73 0.11 -16.85
CA LEU A 245 22.27 0.95 -15.78
C LEU A 245 22.28 2.43 -16.16
N LEU A 246 22.56 2.75 -17.43
CA LEU A 246 22.47 4.12 -17.93
C LEU A 246 21.06 4.68 -17.82
N ASP A 247 20.02 3.89 -18.20
CA ASP A 247 18.63 4.29 -18.00
C ASP A 247 18.32 4.57 -16.53
N ILE A 248 18.82 3.74 -15.62
CA ILE A 248 18.61 3.91 -14.19
C ILE A 248 19.34 5.16 -13.67
N PHE A 249 20.58 5.34 -14.05
CA PHE A 249 21.43 6.44 -13.58
C PHE A 249 21.00 7.80 -14.12
N THR A 250 20.46 7.86 -15.32
CA THR A 250 19.90 9.11 -15.87
C THR A 250 18.61 9.55 -15.13
N ILE A 251 17.89 8.61 -14.51
CA ILE A 251 16.68 8.92 -13.74
C ILE A 251 16.99 9.19 -12.26
N LEU A 252 17.81 8.33 -11.63
CA LEU A 252 18.05 8.36 -10.18
C LEU A 252 19.37 9.03 -9.77
N GLY A 253 20.20 9.41 -10.74
CA GLY A 253 21.59 9.79 -10.52
C GLY A 253 22.51 8.58 -10.34
N PRO A 254 23.76 8.66 -10.83
CA PRO A 254 24.74 7.60 -10.68
C PRO A 254 25.17 7.42 -9.22
N ARG A 255 25.50 6.18 -8.86
CA ARG A 255 26.01 5.83 -7.54
C ARG A 255 27.53 5.75 -7.53
N SER A 256 28.15 6.16 -6.42
CA SER A 256 29.62 6.15 -6.31
C SER A 256 30.19 4.73 -6.17
N VAL A 257 29.40 3.79 -5.64
CA VAL A 257 29.83 2.41 -5.40
C VAL A 257 28.82 1.45 -6.00
N LEU A 258 29.31 0.56 -6.87
CA LEU A 258 28.56 -0.57 -7.44
C LEU A 258 29.01 -1.87 -6.76
N GLU A 259 28.05 -2.60 -6.17
CA GLU A 259 28.27 -3.93 -5.60
C GLU A 259 27.57 -4.98 -6.45
N SER A 260 28.25 -6.09 -6.73
CA SER A 260 27.68 -7.23 -7.45
C SER A 260 28.37 -8.54 -7.04
N ASP A 261 27.57 -9.60 -6.95
CA ASP A 261 28.06 -10.97 -6.71
C ASP A 261 28.34 -11.72 -8.04
N SER A 262 28.11 -11.07 -9.19
CA SER A 262 28.17 -11.69 -10.53
C SER A 262 29.59 -12.04 -11.01
N GLY A 263 30.58 -11.92 -10.17
CA GLY A 263 32.01 -12.14 -10.44
C GLY A 263 32.75 -10.85 -10.78
N MET A 264 34.00 -10.78 -10.29
CA MET A 264 34.80 -9.56 -10.36
C MET A 264 35.13 -9.15 -11.81
N GLU A 265 35.39 -10.14 -12.68
CA GLU A 265 35.70 -9.89 -14.10
C GLU A 265 34.53 -9.24 -14.84
N PHE A 266 33.33 -9.81 -14.68
CA PHE A 266 32.11 -9.27 -15.29
C PHE A 266 31.80 -7.86 -14.77
N THR A 267 31.95 -7.63 -13.47
CA THR A 267 31.69 -6.33 -12.87
C THR A 267 32.70 -5.27 -13.33
N ASN A 268 33.98 -5.65 -13.49
CA ASN A 268 35.02 -4.78 -14.06
C ASN A 268 34.68 -4.41 -15.51
N GLN A 269 34.21 -5.36 -16.32
CA GLN A 269 33.81 -5.09 -17.70
C GLN A 269 32.66 -4.10 -17.75
N VAL A 270 31.62 -4.27 -16.92
CA VAL A 270 30.49 -3.34 -16.83
C VAL A 270 30.95 -1.92 -16.46
N VAL A 271 31.85 -1.79 -15.48
CA VAL A 271 32.37 -0.46 -15.09
C VAL A 271 33.21 0.16 -16.20
N ASN A 272 34.04 -0.62 -16.90
CA ASN A 272 34.82 -0.11 -18.02
C ASN A 272 33.93 0.38 -19.16
N GLU A 273 32.94 -0.39 -19.57
CA GLU A 273 31.98 -0.01 -20.60
C GLU A 273 31.15 1.21 -20.17
N LEU A 274 30.75 1.34 -18.89
CA LEU A 274 30.10 2.54 -18.38
C LEU A 274 30.99 3.78 -18.49
N ASN A 275 32.27 3.65 -18.16
CA ASN A 275 33.23 4.74 -18.26
C ASN A 275 33.52 5.17 -19.74
N GLU A 276 33.43 4.24 -20.69
CA GLU A 276 33.53 4.55 -22.12
C GLU A 276 32.35 5.42 -22.61
N VAL A 277 31.13 5.06 -22.15
CA VAL A 277 29.90 5.79 -22.52
C VAL A 277 29.77 7.11 -21.76
N TRP A 278 30.24 7.14 -20.51
CA TRP A 278 30.13 8.29 -19.61
C TRP A 278 31.48 8.57 -18.93
N PRO A 279 32.45 9.24 -19.61
CA PRO A 279 33.82 9.40 -19.10
C PRO A 279 33.94 10.14 -17.78
N ASP A 280 33.01 11.03 -17.47
CA ASP A 280 32.97 11.77 -16.20
C ASP A 280 32.40 10.97 -15.04
N LEU A 281 31.82 9.82 -15.34
CA LEU A 281 31.26 8.91 -14.34
C LEU A 281 32.40 8.16 -13.63
N LYS A 282 32.49 8.33 -12.31
CA LYS A 282 33.45 7.58 -11.49
C LYS A 282 32.72 6.69 -10.51
N ILE A 283 32.73 5.40 -10.82
CA ILE A 283 32.15 4.35 -9.97
C ILE A 283 33.29 3.47 -9.46
N VAL A 284 33.29 3.16 -8.17
CA VAL A 284 34.20 2.16 -7.59
C VAL A 284 33.43 0.86 -7.31
N LEU A 285 34.16 -0.25 -7.45
CA LEU A 285 33.58 -1.55 -7.11
C LEU A 285 33.54 -1.73 -5.59
N GLY A 286 32.37 -2.07 -5.07
CA GLY A 286 32.20 -2.47 -3.69
C GLY A 286 32.71 -3.88 -3.48
N LYS A 287 33.28 -4.16 -2.31
CA LYS A 287 33.58 -5.53 -1.90
C LYS A 287 32.29 -6.24 -1.59
N SER A 288 31.95 -7.26 -2.36
CA SER A 288 30.91 -8.20 -1.96
C SER A 288 31.28 -8.80 -0.60
N HIS A 289 30.40 -8.66 0.39
CA HIS A 289 30.62 -9.25 1.71
C HIS A 289 30.49 -10.78 1.60
N SER A 290 31.61 -11.42 1.28
CA SER A 290 31.74 -12.86 1.10
C SER A 290 31.21 -13.60 2.33
N GLY A 291 30.05 -14.18 2.26
CA GLY A 291 29.34 -14.94 3.30
C GLY A 291 27.90 -14.46 3.59
N GLN A 292 27.59 -13.20 3.39
CA GLN A 292 26.21 -12.68 3.48
C GLN A 292 25.56 -12.47 2.11
N GLY A 293 26.34 -12.31 1.04
CA GLY A 293 25.86 -12.03 -0.31
C GLY A 293 25.07 -13.20 -0.89
N GLN A 294 25.56 -14.42 -0.80
CA GLN A 294 24.89 -15.60 -1.36
C GLN A 294 23.50 -15.80 -0.73
N GLY A 295 23.38 -15.64 0.59
CA GLY A 295 22.08 -15.73 1.26
C GLY A 295 21.13 -14.56 0.96
N PHE A 296 21.66 -13.42 0.53
CA PHE A 296 20.86 -12.29 0.06
C PHE A 296 20.30 -12.57 -1.33
N LEU A 297 21.14 -12.97 -2.27
CA LEU A 297 20.77 -13.30 -3.65
C LEU A 297 19.69 -14.39 -3.71
N GLU A 298 19.89 -15.47 -2.94
CA GLU A 298 18.90 -16.56 -2.85
C GLU A 298 17.53 -16.06 -2.36
N ARG A 299 17.51 -15.19 -1.35
CA ARG A 299 16.27 -14.60 -0.83
C ARG A 299 15.60 -13.72 -1.85
N VAL A 300 16.35 -12.80 -2.48
CA VAL A 300 15.84 -11.90 -3.52
C VAL A 300 15.31 -12.70 -4.70
N SER A 301 16.05 -13.66 -5.20
CA SER A 301 15.63 -14.52 -6.31
C SER A 301 14.34 -15.27 -5.97
N ARG A 302 14.25 -15.83 -4.77
CA ARG A 302 13.05 -16.53 -4.31
C ARG A 302 11.85 -15.59 -4.20
N ASP A 303 12.06 -14.43 -3.61
CA ASP A 303 10.99 -13.42 -3.44
C ASP A 303 10.46 -12.97 -4.80
N VAL A 304 11.34 -12.60 -5.73
CA VAL A 304 10.97 -12.16 -7.09
C VAL A 304 10.22 -13.27 -7.83
N LYS A 305 10.77 -14.48 -7.86
CA LYS A 305 10.15 -15.64 -8.53
C LYS A 305 8.77 -15.97 -7.95
N THR A 306 8.62 -15.91 -6.62
CA THR A 306 7.34 -16.16 -5.96
C THR A 306 6.30 -15.08 -6.31
N MET A 307 6.71 -13.81 -6.33
CA MET A 307 5.82 -12.71 -6.70
C MET A 307 5.40 -12.80 -8.17
N LEU A 308 6.33 -13.09 -9.07
CA LEU A 308 6.05 -13.27 -10.50
C LEU A 308 5.10 -14.45 -10.75
N SER A 309 5.33 -15.59 -10.09
CA SER A 309 4.42 -16.74 -10.21
C SER A 309 3.00 -16.39 -9.75
N ALA A 310 2.86 -15.66 -8.64
CA ALA A 310 1.56 -15.20 -8.17
C ALA A 310 0.89 -14.23 -9.15
N TRP A 311 1.67 -13.31 -9.74
CA TRP A 311 1.17 -12.36 -10.74
C TRP A 311 0.71 -13.08 -12.02
N MET A 312 1.54 -13.96 -12.59
CA MET A 312 1.20 -14.75 -13.77
C MET A 312 -0.07 -15.56 -13.57
N GLN A 313 -0.21 -16.19 -12.40
CA GLN A 313 -1.41 -16.96 -12.06
C GLN A 313 -2.65 -16.07 -11.97
N SER A 314 -2.55 -14.88 -11.34
CA SER A 314 -3.67 -13.95 -11.18
C SER A 314 -4.11 -13.31 -12.50
N ASN A 315 -3.18 -13.15 -13.45
CA ASN A 315 -3.45 -12.50 -14.74
C ASN A 315 -3.57 -13.50 -15.90
N HIS A 316 -3.56 -14.81 -15.60
CA HIS A 316 -3.59 -15.88 -16.62
C HIS A 316 -2.54 -15.68 -17.73
N SER A 317 -1.41 -15.09 -17.40
CA SER A 317 -0.29 -14.82 -18.31
C SER A 317 0.85 -15.79 -18.08
N HIS A 318 1.53 -16.19 -19.16
CA HIS A 318 2.78 -16.93 -19.11
C HIS A 318 4.02 -16.02 -19.28
N HIS A 319 3.80 -14.72 -19.48
CA HIS A 319 4.81 -13.71 -19.75
C HIS A 319 5.23 -13.00 -18.46
N TRP A 320 6.29 -13.52 -17.80
CA TRP A 320 6.79 -12.89 -16.56
C TRP A 320 7.40 -11.50 -16.78
N THR A 321 7.85 -11.19 -18.01
CA THR A 321 8.39 -9.86 -18.36
C THR A 321 7.37 -8.76 -18.17
N GLU A 322 6.11 -9.01 -18.46
CA GLU A 322 4.99 -8.09 -18.22
C GLU A 322 4.78 -7.83 -16.72
N GLY A 323 4.90 -8.89 -15.91
CA GLY A 323 4.73 -8.82 -14.46
C GLY A 323 5.81 -8.04 -13.72
N LEU A 324 7.03 -7.91 -14.28
CA LEU A 324 8.15 -7.28 -13.60
C LEU A 324 7.88 -5.86 -13.11
N ARG A 325 7.21 -5.05 -13.93
CA ARG A 325 6.89 -3.64 -13.61
C ARG A 325 5.96 -3.55 -12.40
N PHE A 326 4.95 -4.42 -12.36
CA PHE A 326 4.01 -4.47 -11.24
C PHE A 326 4.68 -4.99 -9.97
N MET A 327 5.54 -6.01 -10.09
CA MET A 327 6.29 -6.54 -8.94
C MET A 327 7.26 -5.51 -8.37
N GLN A 328 7.96 -4.77 -9.22
CA GLN A 328 8.80 -3.64 -8.84
C GLN A 328 7.99 -2.61 -8.05
N MET A 329 6.83 -2.20 -8.58
CA MET A 329 5.95 -1.22 -7.94
C MET A 329 5.47 -1.71 -6.57
N VAL A 330 4.93 -2.93 -6.51
CA VAL A 330 4.45 -3.56 -5.26
C VAL A 330 5.57 -3.66 -4.21
N ARG A 331 6.79 -4.01 -4.63
CA ARG A 331 7.92 -4.14 -3.73
C ARG A 331 8.38 -2.79 -3.18
N ASN A 332 8.43 -1.78 -4.03
CA ASN A 332 8.85 -0.44 -3.62
C ASN A 332 7.84 0.26 -2.72
N GLN A 333 6.57 -0.09 -2.79
CA GLN A 333 5.53 0.45 -1.92
C GLN A 333 5.37 -0.32 -0.61
N ALA A 334 5.93 -1.51 -0.54
CA ALA A 334 5.82 -2.33 0.64
C ALA A 334 6.58 -1.69 1.82
N PHE A 335 5.91 -1.60 2.99
CA PHE A 335 6.56 -1.13 4.20
C PHE A 335 7.78 -1.98 4.55
N ASP A 336 8.92 -1.35 4.71
CA ASP A 336 10.15 -1.98 5.18
C ASP A 336 10.37 -1.66 6.66
N GLY A 337 10.55 -2.71 7.45
CA GLY A 337 10.72 -2.55 8.91
C GLY A 337 12.04 -1.91 9.31
N SER A 338 13.06 -1.96 8.46
CA SER A 338 14.36 -1.33 8.73
C SER A 338 14.34 0.16 8.42
N LEU A 339 13.55 0.56 7.41
CA LEU A 339 13.37 1.97 7.02
C LEU A 339 12.24 2.66 7.79
N GLN A 340 11.34 1.91 8.45
CA GLN A 340 10.10 2.40 9.05
C GLN A 340 9.14 3.10 8.06
N GLN A 341 9.39 2.96 6.77
CA GLN A 341 8.62 3.49 5.65
C GLN A 341 8.76 2.56 4.43
N SER A 342 8.12 2.88 3.32
CA SER A 342 8.34 2.13 2.08
C SER A 342 9.62 2.60 1.38
N PRO A 343 10.26 1.75 0.55
CA PRO A 343 11.34 2.18 -0.33
C PRO A 343 10.97 3.35 -1.23
N TYR A 344 9.73 3.41 -1.68
CA TYR A 344 9.22 4.52 -2.48
C TYR A 344 9.20 5.83 -1.67
N GLU A 345 8.66 5.80 -0.44
CA GLU A 345 8.68 6.97 0.46
C GLU A 345 10.11 7.40 0.80
N ALA A 346 11.01 6.44 1.00
CA ALA A 346 12.42 6.74 1.27
C ALA A 346 13.12 7.41 0.07
N MET A 347 12.74 7.05 -1.17
CA MET A 347 13.34 7.58 -2.40
C MET A 347 12.76 8.95 -2.77
N PHE A 348 11.44 9.13 -2.69
CA PHE A 348 10.74 10.29 -3.24
C PHE A 348 10.12 11.21 -2.18
N GLY A 349 10.23 10.88 -0.91
CA GLY A 349 9.68 11.68 0.21
C GLY A 349 8.16 11.62 0.34
N CYS A 350 7.45 10.91 -0.52
CA CYS A 350 6.00 10.79 -0.51
C CYS A 350 5.56 9.37 -0.87
N LYS A 351 4.31 9.03 -0.51
CA LYS A 351 3.71 7.76 -0.91
C LYS A 351 3.41 7.73 -2.40
N ALA A 352 3.60 6.56 -3.01
CA ALA A 352 3.16 6.37 -4.38
C ALA A 352 1.63 6.54 -4.49
N LYS A 353 1.21 7.25 -5.52
CA LYS A 353 -0.21 7.46 -5.83
C LYS A 353 -0.69 6.42 -6.83
N PHE A 354 -1.91 5.94 -6.65
CA PHE A 354 -2.61 5.03 -7.57
C PHE A 354 -3.79 5.75 -8.23
N GLY A 355 -3.50 6.84 -8.93
CA GLY A 355 -4.55 7.67 -9.49
C GLY A 355 -5.58 8.07 -8.42
N LEU A 356 -6.85 8.09 -8.80
CA LEU A 356 -7.95 8.47 -7.90
C LEU A 356 -8.22 7.44 -6.78
N TYR A 357 -7.72 6.21 -6.90
CA TYR A 357 -7.85 5.22 -5.82
C TYR A 357 -7.19 5.68 -4.50
N SER A 358 -6.11 6.47 -4.61
CA SER A 358 -5.41 7.06 -3.47
C SER A 358 -6.05 8.35 -2.95
N SER A 359 -7.07 8.88 -3.62
CA SER A 359 -7.77 10.08 -3.22
C SER A 359 -8.62 9.86 -1.95
N HIS A 360 -9.06 10.95 -1.35
CA HIS A 360 -9.99 10.93 -0.22
C HIS A 360 -11.46 10.75 -0.64
N LEU A 361 -11.73 10.73 -1.96
CA LEU A 361 -13.07 10.54 -2.49
C LEU A 361 -13.63 9.15 -2.16
N PRO A 362 -14.95 9.01 -2.00
CA PRO A 362 -15.61 7.73 -1.88
C PRO A 362 -15.36 6.88 -3.13
N ARG A 363 -15.24 5.55 -2.97
CA ARG A 363 -14.96 4.63 -4.07
C ARG A 363 -16.01 4.70 -5.17
N GLU A 364 -17.27 4.80 -4.80
CA GLU A 364 -18.40 4.86 -5.73
C GLU A 364 -18.37 6.14 -6.56
N THR A 365 -17.97 7.26 -5.94
CA THR A 365 -17.74 8.52 -6.66
C THR A 365 -16.62 8.37 -7.67
N VAL A 366 -15.47 7.82 -7.26
CA VAL A 366 -14.33 7.57 -8.15
C VAL A 366 -14.72 6.68 -9.34
N ALA A 367 -15.59 5.71 -9.14
CA ALA A 367 -16.00 4.76 -10.19
C ALA A 367 -16.81 5.40 -11.34
N VAL A 368 -17.39 6.57 -11.13
CA VAL A 368 -18.23 7.27 -12.11
C VAL A 368 -17.59 8.53 -12.69
N LEU A 369 -16.40 8.91 -12.19
CA LEU A 369 -15.67 10.07 -12.69
C LEU A 369 -14.92 9.71 -13.98
N HIS A 370 -15.09 10.51 -15.02
CA HIS A 370 -14.45 10.33 -16.31
C HIS A 370 -13.72 11.57 -16.80
N THR A 371 -14.05 12.77 -16.29
CA THR A 371 -13.45 14.03 -16.72
C THR A 371 -12.80 14.77 -15.55
N GLU A 372 -11.94 15.74 -15.87
CA GLU A 372 -11.29 16.59 -14.89
C GLU A 372 -12.30 17.48 -14.19
N GLU A 373 -13.28 18.02 -14.94
CA GLU A 373 -14.33 18.86 -14.37
C GLU A 373 -15.20 18.12 -13.35
N GLU A 374 -15.53 16.83 -13.63
CA GLU A 374 -16.25 15.98 -12.68
C GLU A 374 -15.44 15.74 -11.40
N LEU A 375 -14.12 15.59 -11.54
CA LEU A 375 -13.21 15.41 -10.42
C LEU A 375 -13.15 16.68 -9.56
N GLU A 376 -12.96 17.85 -10.17
CA GLU A 376 -12.93 19.14 -9.48
C GLU A 376 -14.23 19.37 -8.69
N ILE A 377 -15.40 19.16 -9.32
CA ILE A 377 -16.69 19.26 -8.66
C ILE A 377 -16.80 18.32 -7.45
N ALA A 378 -16.33 17.08 -7.58
CA ALA A 378 -16.38 16.11 -6.50
C ALA A 378 -15.43 16.48 -5.35
N GLU A 379 -14.24 17.01 -5.63
CA GLU A 379 -13.28 17.51 -4.64
C GLU A 379 -13.81 18.74 -3.94
N GLU A 380 -14.37 19.72 -4.64
CA GLU A 380 -15.02 20.90 -4.05
C GLU A 380 -16.19 20.54 -3.14
N GLN A 381 -17.03 19.57 -3.54
CA GLN A 381 -18.12 19.08 -2.71
C GLN A 381 -17.63 18.41 -1.43
N LEU A 382 -16.52 17.65 -1.52
CA LEU A 382 -15.89 17.03 -0.37
C LEU A 382 -15.33 18.09 0.58
N GLU A 383 -14.61 19.07 0.07
CA GLU A 383 -14.02 20.17 0.84
C GLU A 383 -15.11 21.05 1.49
N SER A 384 -16.13 21.42 0.75
CA SER A 384 -17.27 22.17 1.26
C SER A 384 -17.99 21.42 2.39
N SER A 385 -18.19 20.11 2.22
CA SER A 385 -18.78 19.26 3.26
C SER A 385 -17.91 19.20 4.52
N LEU A 386 -16.60 19.29 4.38
CA LEU A 386 -15.66 19.32 5.50
C LEU A 386 -15.64 20.70 6.19
N TRP A 387 -15.75 21.78 5.43
CA TRP A 387 -15.73 23.14 5.94
C TRP A 387 -16.96 23.46 6.79
N VAL A 388 -18.15 23.16 6.30
CA VAL A 388 -19.41 23.29 7.06
C VAL A 388 -19.35 22.56 8.40
N ARG A 389 -18.69 21.43 8.45
CA ARG A 389 -18.50 20.63 9.67
C ARG A 389 -17.54 21.27 10.68
N GLN A 390 -16.57 22.04 10.23
CA GLN A 390 -15.67 22.79 11.12
C GLN A 390 -16.40 23.95 11.78
N GLU A 391 -17.24 24.67 11.04
CA GLU A 391 -18.07 25.77 11.57
C GLU A 391 -19.09 25.26 12.59
N GLU A 392 -19.87 24.20 12.28
CA GLU A 392 -20.83 23.60 13.21
C GLU A 392 -20.19 23.17 14.54
N ARG A 393 -18.91 22.83 14.55
CA ARG A 393 -18.16 22.45 15.75
C ARG A 393 -17.64 23.62 16.54
N ALA A 394 -17.19 24.66 15.87
CA ALA A 394 -16.78 25.90 16.54
C ALA A 394 -17.95 26.52 17.33
N GLU A 395 -19.15 26.50 16.77
CA GLU A 395 -20.36 26.96 17.44
C GLU A 395 -20.75 26.11 18.66
N VAL A 396 -20.67 24.78 18.54
CA VAL A 396 -20.98 23.84 19.65
C VAL A 396 -19.92 23.89 20.76
N GLY A 397 -18.67 24.24 20.42
CA GLY A 397 -17.57 24.42 21.38
C GLY A 397 -17.70 25.73 22.16
N ALA A 398 -18.20 26.80 21.54
CA ALA A 398 -18.43 28.10 22.19
C ALA A 398 -19.57 28.04 23.22
N ASP A 399 -20.62 27.25 22.97
CA ASP A 399 -21.78 27.10 23.87
C ASP A 399 -21.46 26.27 25.14
N ARG A 400 -20.29 25.62 25.22
CA ARG A 400 -19.83 24.87 26.40
C ARG A 400 -18.95 25.67 27.35
N SER A 401 -18.44 26.82 26.93
CA SER A 401 -17.59 27.65 27.79
C SER A 401 -18.36 28.48 28.82
N ASP A 402 -19.70 28.58 28.70
CA ASP A 402 -20.51 29.42 29.57
C ASP A 402 -21.26 28.65 30.70
N VAL A 403 -20.99 27.37 30.92
CA VAL A 403 -21.73 26.53 31.90
C VAL A 403 -20.90 25.99 33.06
N ASP A 404 -19.60 26.22 33.13
CA ASP A 404 -18.74 25.72 34.21
C ASP A 404 -18.10 26.83 35.08
N GLU A 405 -18.89 27.76 35.59
CA GLU A 405 -18.51 28.64 36.72
C GLU A 405 -19.51 28.49 37.89
N ASP A 406 -19.69 27.31 38.42
CA ASP A 406 -20.23 27.12 39.79
C ASP A 406 -20.05 25.67 40.24
N VAL A 407 -18.83 25.26 40.54
CA VAL A 407 -18.56 24.08 41.38
C VAL A 407 -17.53 24.47 42.42
N ASP A 408 -18.00 24.66 43.65
CA ASP A 408 -17.20 24.84 44.85
C ASP A 408 -16.14 23.77 45.01
N PRO A 409 -14.89 24.10 45.33
CA PRO A 409 -13.81 23.10 45.52
C PRO A 409 -14.03 22.38 46.83
N MET A 410 -14.30 21.07 46.76
CA MET A 410 -14.27 20.17 47.92
C MET A 410 -12.86 20.12 48.54
N PRO A 411 -12.68 20.11 49.85
CA PRO A 411 -11.40 20.20 50.53
C PRO A 411 -10.62 18.88 50.35
N LEU A 412 -9.37 19.05 49.92
CA LEU A 412 -8.33 17.99 49.87
C LEU A 412 -8.11 17.40 51.24
N LYS A 413 -8.38 16.11 51.41
CA LYS A 413 -7.88 15.31 52.54
C LYS A 413 -6.39 15.09 52.37
N THR A 414 -5.60 15.74 53.22
CA THR A 414 -4.18 15.45 53.40
C THR A 414 -4.01 14.07 54.04
N SER A 415 -3.37 13.16 53.35
CA SER A 415 -2.83 11.94 53.92
C SER A 415 -1.32 12.09 54.11
N GLU A 416 -0.87 11.99 55.34
CA GLU A 416 0.52 12.05 55.78
C GLU A 416 1.37 10.92 55.17
N PRO A 417 2.69 11.12 55.00
CA PRO A 417 3.60 10.09 54.52
C PRO A 417 4.08 9.20 55.68
N SER A 418 3.85 7.91 55.56
CA SER A 418 4.48 6.94 56.48
C SER A 418 5.93 6.68 56.07
N THR A 419 6.82 7.05 56.93
CA THR A 419 8.24 6.66 56.98
C THR A 419 8.38 5.15 57.23
N SER A 420 9.12 4.43 56.39
CA SER A 420 9.82 3.21 56.80
C SER A 420 11.19 3.11 56.15
N GLN A 421 12.11 3.04 57.04
CA GLN A 421 13.54 2.89 57.14
C GLN A 421 14.24 2.05 56.05
N ALA A 422 15.45 2.51 55.85
CA ALA A 422 16.55 1.90 55.13
C ALA A 422 16.94 0.52 55.66
N ALA A 423 17.35 -0.36 54.75
CA ALA A 423 18.33 -1.39 55.03
C ALA A 423 19.24 -1.55 53.81
N SER A 424 20.47 -1.24 54.08
CA SER A 424 21.69 -1.45 53.31
C SER A 424 21.95 -2.94 53.07
N GLY A 425 22.47 -3.29 51.90
CA GLY A 425 23.02 -4.61 51.59
C GLY A 425 23.90 -4.56 50.37
N LEU A 426 25.18 -4.31 50.55
CA LEU A 426 26.30 -4.59 49.66
C LEU A 426 26.33 -6.12 49.34
N LEU A 427 26.70 -6.47 48.07
CA LEU A 427 27.80 -7.38 47.69
C LEU A 427 27.65 -7.82 46.22
N SER A 428 28.57 -7.38 45.42
CA SER A 428 29.53 -8.09 44.55
C SER A 428 29.08 -9.45 43.98
N TRP A 429 28.96 -9.58 42.67
CA TRP A 429 29.85 -10.26 41.68
C TRP A 429 29.35 -9.98 40.26
#